data_ef63c3e76016267405804d76d355a324
#
_entry.id   ef63c3e76016267405804d76d355a324
#
_cell.length_a   1.000
_cell.length_b   1.000
_cell.length_c   1.000
_cell.angle_alpha   90.00
_cell.angle_beta   90.00
_cell.angle_gamma   90.00
#
_symmetry.space_group_name_H-M   'P 1'
#
loop_
_entity.id
_entity.type
_entity.pdbx_description
1 polymer ?
#
loop_
_entity_poly.entity_id
_entity_poly.type
_entity_poly.pdbx_seq_one_letter_code
_entity_poly.pdbx_strand_id
1 'polypeptide(L)'
;MGERGESGQPALNRAVFLDRDGVIDRAFVRDGKPFAPTTLEQFELLPGVVKAIAALKNAGFRVIVVTNQPDVGAGRVAREVVEAMNARIRQECRVDDVRVCYHTEADGCACRKPKPGLLVDAARDWSVDLRRSYMVGDRWRDIGAGLAAGCRTVWIDCGYAETNAENPDIVVKSLAEASQRILSEVKHAGSQ
;
A
#
# COMPACT_ATOMS: atom_id res chain seq x y z
N MET A 1 49.54 7.50 -10.98
CA MET A 1 48.45 8.22 -10.29
C MET A 1 47.15 7.65 -10.87
N GLY A 2 46.53 6.74 -10.16
CA GLY A 2 45.28 6.11 -10.57
C GLY A 2 44.12 6.84 -9.91
N GLU A 3 43.27 7.45 -10.69
CA GLU A 3 41.99 8.02 -10.24
C GLU A 3 41.10 6.87 -9.80
N ARG A 4 40.77 6.84 -8.51
CA ARG A 4 39.74 5.96 -7.97
C ARG A 4 38.39 6.54 -8.37
N GLY A 5 37.76 5.90 -9.36
CA GLY A 5 36.39 6.19 -9.74
C GLY A 5 35.48 6.08 -8.52
N GLU A 6 34.79 7.17 -8.21
CA GLU A 6 33.69 7.18 -7.24
C GLU A 6 32.62 6.20 -7.72
N SER A 7 32.50 5.08 -7.03
CA SER A 7 31.37 4.15 -7.19
C SER A 7 30.11 4.82 -6.64
N GLY A 8 29.44 5.60 -7.50
CA GLY A 8 28.15 6.15 -7.19
C GLY A 8 27.17 5.02 -6.85
N GLN A 9 26.72 4.93 -5.60
CA GLN A 9 25.65 4.01 -5.23
C GLN A 9 24.43 4.36 -6.11
N PRO A 10 23.77 3.33 -6.71
CA PRO A 10 22.57 3.56 -7.50
C PRO A 10 21.54 4.31 -6.65
N ALA A 11 20.94 5.35 -7.22
CA ALA A 11 19.92 6.13 -6.54
C ALA A 11 18.76 5.20 -6.12
N LEU A 12 18.40 5.26 -4.83
CA LEU A 12 17.30 4.46 -4.31
C LEU A 12 15.98 4.87 -4.98
N ASN A 13 15.15 3.89 -5.28
CA ASN A 13 13.80 4.09 -5.76
C ASN A 13 12.93 4.78 -4.68
N ARG A 14 11.84 5.37 -5.09
CA ARG A 14 10.75 5.78 -4.19
C ARG A 14 9.50 4.97 -4.52
N ALA A 15 8.69 4.67 -3.51
CA ALA A 15 7.50 3.85 -3.68
C ALA A 15 6.24 4.51 -3.13
N VAL A 16 5.10 4.09 -3.66
CA VAL A 16 3.81 4.24 -3.02
C VAL A 16 3.33 2.83 -2.66
N PHE A 17 3.28 2.56 -1.35
CA PHE A 17 2.70 1.36 -0.81
C PHE A 17 1.20 1.56 -0.68
N LEU A 18 0.41 0.62 -1.18
CA LEU A 18 -1.05 0.67 -1.18
C LEU A 18 -1.61 -0.49 -0.38
N ASP A 19 -2.54 -0.23 0.54
CA ASP A 19 -3.40 -1.31 0.99
C ASP A 19 -4.29 -1.77 -0.18
N ARG A 20 -4.91 -2.92 -0.02
CA ARG A 20 -5.74 -3.53 -1.04
C ARG A 20 -7.22 -3.20 -0.84
N ASP A 21 -7.82 -3.80 0.18
CA ASP A 21 -9.26 -3.74 0.45
C ASP A 21 -9.65 -2.35 0.98
N GLY A 22 -10.57 -1.67 0.31
CA GLY A 22 -10.95 -0.28 0.61
C GLY A 22 -10.10 0.80 -0.07
N VAL A 23 -8.97 0.42 -0.67
CA VAL A 23 -8.05 1.32 -1.40
C VAL A 23 -8.03 1.01 -2.89
N ILE A 24 -7.79 -0.23 -3.26
CA ILE A 24 -7.73 -0.71 -4.65
C ILE A 24 -9.05 -1.35 -5.06
N ASP A 25 -9.59 -2.23 -4.23
CA ASP A 25 -10.86 -2.90 -4.43
C ASP A 25 -11.85 -2.57 -3.32
N ARG A 26 -13.11 -2.88 -3.59
CA ARG A 26 -14.22 -2.58 -2.70
C ARG A 26 -14.17 -3.43 -1.44
N ALA A 27 -14.09 -2.79 -0.27
CA ALA A 27 -14.38 -3.42 1.00
C ALA A 27 -15.89 -3.50 1.27
N PHE A 28 -16.34 -4.56 1.93
CA PHE A 28 -17.72 -4.73 2.38
C PHE A 28 -17.87 -4.18 3.79
N VAL A 29 -18.82 -3.31 4.01
CA VAL A 29 -19.06 -2.73 5.34
C VAL A 29 -20.19 -3.48 6.05
N ARG A 30 -19.91 -3.99 7.25
CA ARG A 30 -20.89 -4.63 8.15
C ARG A 30 -20.71 -4.03 9.54
N ASP A 31 -21.77 -3.53 10.13
CA ASP A 31 -21.75 -2.85 11.44
C ASP A 31 -20.68 -1.75 11.53
N GLY A 32 -20.51 -1.00 10.43
CA GLY A 32 -19.52 0.06 10.30
C GLY A 32 -18.06 -0.38 10.15
N LYS A 33 -17.78 -1.69 10.06
CA LYS A 33 -16.43 -2.25 9.91
C LYS A 33 -16.19 -2.78 8.50
N PRO A 34 -14.99 -2.56 7.90
CA PRO A 34 -14.66 -3.07 6.59
C PRO A 34 -14.23 -4.55 6.65
N PHE A 35 -14.63 -5.30 5.64
CA PHE A 35 -14.26 -6.69 5.40
C PHE A 35 -13.79 -6.86 3.96
N ALA A 36 -12.77 -7.70 3.78
CA ALA A 36 -12.27 -8.09 2.47
C ALA A 36 -13.31 -8.93 1.69
N PRO A 37 -13.30 -8.92 0.34
CA PRO A 37 -14.02 -9.90 -0.44
C PRO A 37 -13.52 -11.32 -0.14
N THR A 38 -14.45 -12.27 -0.08
CA THR A 38 -14.15 -13.69 0.25
C THR A 38 -14.24 -14.60 -0.96
N THR A 39 -14.73 -14.10 -2.09
CA THR A 39 -14.79 -14.80 -3.38
C THR A 39 -14.35 -13.87 -4.53
N LEU A 40 -13.91 -14.47 -5.65
CA LEU A 40 -13.46 -13.68 -6.80
C LEU A 40 -14.60 -12.87 -7.47
N GLU A 41 -15.84 -13.35 -7.35
CA GLU A 41 -17.03 -12.66 -7.86
C GLU A 41 -17.33 -11.37 -7.08
N GLN A 42 -16.93 -11.33 -5.81
CA GLN A 42 -17.07 -10.14 -4.96
C GLN A 42 -15.98 -9.10 -5.21
N PHE A 43 -14.89 -9.49 -5.87
CA PHE A 43 -13.76 -8.59 -6.12
C PHE A 43 -14.10 -7.59 -7.22
N GLU A 44 -14.09 -6.30 -6.86
CA GLU A 44 -14.40 -5.18 -7.76
C GLU A 44 -13.41 -4.05 -7.53
N LEU A 45 -12.68 -3.64 -8.59
CA LEU A 45 -11.80 -2.49 -8.51
C LEU A 45 -12.59 -1.20 -8.29
N LEU A 46 -12.10 -0.34 -7.40
CA LEU A 46 -12.71 0.96 -7.14
C LEU A 46 -12.51 1.90 -8.34
N PRO A 47 -13.47 2.84 -8.56
CA PRO A 47 -13.38 3.80 -9.66
C PRO A 47 -12.09 4.62 -9.62
N GLY A 48 -11.43 4.76 -10.76
CA GLY A 48 -10.24 5.61 -10.93
C GLY A 48 -8.91 5.00 -10.49
N VAL A 49 -8.91 3.82 -9.83
CA VAL A 49 -7.70 3.17 -9.29
C VAL A 49 -6.65 2.92 -10.36
N VAL A 50 -7.03 2.35 -11.50
CA VAL A 50 -6.08 2.06 -12.60
C VAL A 50 -5.39 3.33 -13.09
N LYS A 51 -6.14 4.43 -13.24
CA LYS A 51 -5.59 5.73 -13.66
C LYS A 51 -4.67 6.33 -12.59
N ALA A 52 -5.04 6.23 -11.32
CA ALA A 52 -4.25 6.73 -10.20
C ALA A 52 -2.90 6.00 -10.11
N ILE A 53 -2.90 4.67 -10.19
CA ILE A 53 -1.69 3.86 -10.18
C ILE A 53 -0.80 4.17 -11.39
N ALA A 54 -1.37 4.28 -12.59
CA ALA A 54 -0.63 4.65 -13.78
C ALA A 54 0.04 6.02 -13.65
N ALA A 55 -0.64 7.01 -13.07
CA ALA A 55 -0.10 8.35 -12.83
C ALA A 55 1.09 8.32 -11.86
N LEU A 56 1.01 7.57 -10.77
CA LEU A 56 2.11 7.38 -9.83
C LEU A 56 3.33 6.71 -10.48
N LYS A 57 3.09 5.66 -11.27
CA LYS A 57 4.16 4.97 -12.01
C LYS A 57 4.84 5.87 -13.03
N ASN A 58 4.07 6.66 -13.79
CA ASN A 58 4.59 7.63 -14.75
C ASN A 58 5.44 8.73 -14.09
N ALA A 59 5.19 9.02 -12.82
CA ALA A 59 6.01 9.95 -12.04
C ALA A 59 7.25 9.29 -11.41
N GLY A 60 7.54 8.02 -11.74
CA GLY A 60 8.73 7.30 -11.30
C GLY A 60 8.62 6.63 -9.92
N PHE A 61 7.41 6.47 -9.39
CA PHE A 61 7.22 5.65 -8.19
C PHE A 61 7.12 4.17 -8.54
N ARG A 62 7.70 3.32 -7.70
CA ARG A 62 7.27 1.93 -7.59
C ARG A 62 5.92 1.88 -6.90
N VAL A 63 4.98 1.10 -7.42
CA VAL A 63 3.67 0.91 -6.78
C VAL A 63 3.59 -0.52 -6.27
N ILE A 64 3.56 -0.68 -4.95
CA ILE A 64 3.63 -1.96 -4.26
C ILE A 64 2.40 -2.11 -3.37
N VAL A 65 1.65 -3.19 -3.56
CA VAL A 65 0.50 -3.51 -2.71
C VAL A 65 0.99 -4.24 -1.47
N VAL A 66 0.50 -3.83 -0.28
CA VAL A 66 0.83 -4.42 1.02
C VAL A 66 -0.46 -4.68 1.80
N THR A 67 -0.92 -5.93 1.86
CA THR A 67 -2.23 -6.27 2.41
C THR A 67 -2.18 -7.32 3.52
N ASN A 68 -3.08 -7.16 4.52
CA ASN A 68 -3.33 -8.16 5.55
C ASN A 68 -4.52 -9.02 5.15
N GLN A 69 -4.33 -10.34 5.05
CA GLN A 69 -5.35 -11.31 4.68
C GLN A 69 -5.50 -12.41 5.76
N PRO A 70 -5.93 -12.05 6.99
CA PRO A 70 -5.97 -12.98 8.11
C PRO A 70 -6.99 -14.09 7.95
N ASP A 71 -7.99 -13.94 7.08
CA ASP A 71 -9.02 -14.93 6.83
C ASP A 71 -8.45 -16.21 6.22
N VAL A 72 -7.33 -16.10 5.49
CA VAL A 72 -6.58 -17.25 5.01
C VAL A 72 -5.92 -17.99 6.18
N GLY A 73 -5.19 -17.29 7.04
CA GLY A 73 -4.56 -17.89 8.21
C GLY A 73 -5.55 -18.51 9.19
N ALA A 74 -6.78 -17.97 9.25
CA ALA A 74 -7.88 -18.51 10.05
C ALA A 74 -8.67 -19.63 9.35
N GLY A 75 -8.29 -20.02 8.12
CA GLY A 75 -8.97 -21.08 7.35
C GLY A 75 -10.37 -20.70 6.85
N ARG A 76 -10.73 -19.41 6.83
CA ARG A 76 -12.05 -18.92 6.37
C ARG A 76 -12.11 -18.68 4.86
N VAL A 77 -10.97 -18.36 4.26
CA VAL A 77 -10.82 -18.11 2.82
C VAL A 77 -9.65 -18.93 2.29
N ALA A 78 -9.82 -19.58 1.14
CA ALA A 78 -8.75 -20.31 0.51
C ALA A 78 -7.69 -19.32 -0.05
N ARG A 79 -6.40 -19.66 0.10
CA ARG A 79 -5.30 -18.82 -0.35
C ARG A 79 -5.36 -18.55 -1.84
N GLU A 80 -5.78 -19.55 -2.61
CA GLU A 80 -5.93 -19.48 -4.07
C GLU A 80 -6.91 -18.39 -4.52
N VAL A 81 -7.96 -18.15 -3.73
CA VAL A 81 -8.94 -17.07 -3.99
C VAL A 81 -8.27 -15.71 -3.84
N VAL A 82 -7.51 -15.50 -2.77
CA VAL A 82 -6.76 -14.24 -2.55
C VAL A 82 -5.70 -14.04 -3.64
N GLU A 83 -4.99 -15.10 -4.02
CA GLU A 83 -3.98 -15.01 -5.10
C GLU A 83 -4.61 -14.74 -6.46
N ALA A 84 -5.81 -15.25 -6.75
CA ALA A 84 -6.54 -14.92 -7.97
C ALA A 84 -6.93 -13.43 -8.01
N MET A 85 -7.39 -12.84 -6.89
CA MET A 85 -7.65 -11.41 -6.78
C MET A 85 -6.35 -10.60 -7.01
N ASN A 86 -5.25 -11.00 -6.37
CA ASN A 86 -3.95 -10.36 -6.52
C ASN A 86 -3.43 -10.45 -7.97
N ALA A 87 -3.68 -11.56 -8.66
CA ALA A 87 -3.34 -11.71 -10.08
C ALA A 87 -4.11 -10.70 -10.96
N ARG A 88 -5.40 -10.49 -10.68
CA ARG A 88 -6.19 -9.45 -11.35
C ARG A 88 -5.63 -8.05 -11.11
N ILE A 89 -5.23 -7.72 -9.88
CA ILE A 89 -4.58 -6.43 -9.56
C ILE A 89 -3.31 -6.26 -10.39
N ARG A 90 -2.44 -7.28 -10.44
CA ARG A 90 -1.21 -7.22 -11.25
C ARG A 90 -1.52 -6.98 -12.73
N GLN A 91 -2.50 -7.67 -13.26
CA GLN A 91 -2.89 -7.57 -14.67
C GLN A 91 -3.56 -6.25 -15.02
N GLU A 92 -4.56 -5.83 -14.24
CA GLU A 92 -5.40 -4.67 -14.56
C GLU A 92 -4.75 -3.35 -14.14
N CYS A 93 -4.08 -3.32 -12.97
CA CYS A 93 -3.47 -2.12 -12.41
C CYS A 93 -1.97 -1.99 -12.73
N ARG A 94 -1.31 -3.07 -13.18
CA ARG A 94 0.13 -3.10 -13.51
C ARG A 94 1.02 -2.63 -12.35
N VAL A 95 0.67 -3.00 -11.13
CA VAL A 95 1.51 -2.76 -9.95
C VAL A 95 2.85 -3.49 -10.06
N ASP A 96 3.89 -2.97 -9.41
CA ASP A 96 5.23 -3.56 -9.46
C ASP A 96 5.34 -4.81 -8.58
N ASP A 97 4.61 -4.86 -7.46
CA ASP A 97 4.60 -6.01 -6.54
C ASP A 97 3.31 -6.09 -5.71
N VAL A 98 3.05 -7.27 -5.15
CA VAL A 98 1.96 -7.50 -4.18
C VAL A 98 2.51 -8.36 -3.06
N ARG A 99 2.54 -7.80 -1.86
CA ARG A 99 2.99 -8.44 -0.62
C ARG A 99 1.80 -8.72 0.30
N VAL A 100 1.69 -9.93 0.78
CA VAL A 100 0.54 -10.38 1.57
C VAL A 100 0.99 -10.94 2.91
N CYS A 101 0.35 -10.48 3.98
CA CYS A 101 0.43 -11.13 5.28
C CYS A 101 -0.81 -12.00 5.48
N TYR A 102 -0.63 -13.31 5.51
CA TYR A 102 -1.70 -14.27 5.77
C TYR A 102 -1.90 -14.59 7.26
N HIS A 103 -1.02 -14.10 8.11
CA HIS A 103 -1.07 -14.41 9.55
C HIS A 103 -2.24 -13.74 10.25
N THR A 104 -2.76 -14.44 11.27
CA THR A 104 -3.70 -13.89 12.24
C THR A 104 -2.97 -13.01 13.27
N GLU A 105 -3.70 -12.38 14.15
CA GLU A 105 -3.09 -11.60 15.25
C GLU A 105 -2.34 -12.49 16.25
N ALA A 106 -2.84 -13.70 16.48
CA ALA A 106 -2.24 -14.68 17.38
C ALA A 106 -0.84 -15.15 16.96
N ASP A 107 -0.53 -15.10 15.65
CA ASP A 107 0.76 -15.54 15.12
C ASP A 107 1.92 -14.58 15.48
N GLY A 108 1.65 -13.38 15.96
CA GLY A 108 2.65 -12.41 16.42
C GLY A 108 3.69 -11.97 15.38
N CYS A 109 3.49 -12.26 14.08
CA CYS A 109 4.45 -12.03 13.00
C CYS A 109 4.89 -10.57 12.86
N ALA A 110 6.02 -10.33 12.20
CA ALA A 110 6.53 -8.99 11.92
C ALA A 110 5.85 -8.31 10.70
N CYS A 111 5.21 -9.08 9.82
CA CYS A 111 4.67 -8.57 8.55
C CYS A 111 3.25 -7.99 8.66
N ARG A 112 2.46 -8.39 9.67
CA ARG A 112 1.08 -7.91 9.82
C ARG A 112 1.04 -6.44 10.26
N LYS A 113 0.46 -5.58 9.43
CA LYS A 113 0.19 -4.17 9.78
C LYS A 113 -0.64 -4.10 11.08
N PRO A 114 -0.31 -3.23 12.08
CA PRO A 114 0.50 -2.02 11.94
C PRO A 114 2.02 -2.22 12.04
N LYS A 115 2.54 -3.45 12.10
CA LYS A 115 3.99 -3.65 12.04
C LYS A 115 4.50 -3.40 10.61
N PRO A 116 5.72 -2.86 10.44
CA PRO A 116 6.21 -2.37 9.15
C PRO A 116 6.80 -3.46 8.25
N GLY A 117 6.80 -4.73 8.64
CA GLY A 117 7.58 -5.78 7.98
C GLY A 117 7.36 -5.91 6.48
N LEU A 118 6.10 -5.82 5.98
CA LEU A 118 5.83 -5.87 4.54
C LEU A 118 6.49 -4.71 3.78
N LEU A 119 6.50 -3.50 4.36
CA LEU A 119 7.10 -2.32 3.75
C LEU A 119 8.63 -2.43 3.75
N VAL A 120 9.20 -2.84 4.88
CA VAL A 120 10.66 -2.99 5.05
C VAL A 120 11.22 -4.06 4.12
N ASP A 121 10.56 -5.22 4.03
CA ASP A 121 10.98 -6.30 3.14
C ASP A 121 10.88 -5.88 1.66
N ALA A 122 9.78 -5.23 1.28
CA ALA A 122 9.64 -4.70 -0.07
C ALA A 122 10.68 -3.61 -0.38
N ALA A 123 10.98 -2.73 0.59
CA ALA A 123 12.01 -1.70 0.41
C ALA A 123 13.40 -2.27 0.18
N ARG A 124 13.76 -3.34 0.89
CA ARG A 124 15.01 -4.07 0.68
C ARG A 124 15.07 -4.67 -0.73
N ASP A 125 14.02 -5.40 -1.14
CA ASP A 125 14.00 -6.16 -2.39
C ASP A 125 13.94 -5.25 -3.63
N TRP A 126 13.34 -4.07 -3.50
CA TRP A 126 13.18 -3.09 -4.58
C TRP A 126 14.14 -1.90 -4.49
N SER A 127 15.10 -1.91 -3.54
CA SER A 127 16.03 -0.79 -3.28
C SER A 127 15.28 0.54 -3.13
N VAL A 128 14.29 0.58 -2.23
CA VAL A 128 13.41 1.74 -1.98
C VAL A 128 13.88 2.54 -0.77
N ASP A 129 13.91 3.86 -0.90
CA ASP A 129 14.04 4.80 0.21
C ASP A 129 12.65 5.04 0.84
N LEU A 130 12.43 4.48 2.02
CA LEU A 130 11.16 4.60 2.74
C LEU A 130 10.83 6.06 3.12
N ARG A 131 11.84 6.89 3.42
CA ARG A 131 11.66 8.31 3.77
C ARG A 131 11.15 9.16 2.60
N ARG A 132 11.35 8.70 1.37
CA ARG A 132 10.87 9.33 0.14
C ARG A 132 9.65 8.62 -0.43
N SER A 133 9.02 7.76 0.35
CA SER A 133 7.92 6.89 -0.03
C SER A 133 6.66 7.19 0.78
N TYR A 134 5.55 6.68 0.30
CA TYR A 134 4.22 6.88 0.91
C TYR A 134 3.57 5.56 1.24
N MET A 135 2.83 5.51 2.36
CA MET A 135 1.87 4.45 2.66
C MET A 135 0.46 5.01 2.57
N VAL A 136 -0.37 4.43 1.70
CA VAL A 136 -1.77 4.80 1.49
C VAL A 136 -2.65 3.67 2.01
N GLY A 137 -3.57 3.98 2.90
CA GLY A 137 -4.49 2.99 3.47
C GLY A 137 -5.77 3.62 3.98
N ASP A 138 -6.78 2.79 4.24
CA ASP A 138 -8.09 3.19 4.73
C ASP A 138 -8.30 2.88 6.22
N ARG A 139 -7.31 2.22 6.86
CA ARG A 139 -7.37 1.82 8.25
C ARG A 139 -6.17 2.35 9.05
N TRP A 140 -6.37 2.55 10.36
CA TRP A 140 -5.32 2.96 11.30
C TRP A 140 -4.07 2.07 11.25
N ARG A 141 -4.24 0.77 10.93
CA ARG A 141 -3.13 -0.18 10.82
C ARG A 141 -2.19 0.14 9.66
N ASP A 142 -2.71 0.69 8.59
CA ASP A 142 -1.92 1.11 7.43
C ASP A 142 -1.06 2.31 7.78
N ILE A 143 -1.67 3.29 8.41
CA ILE A 143 -0.99 4.50 8.86
C ILE A 143 0.08 4.14 9.90
N GLY A 144 -0.26 3.28 10.87
CA GLY A 144 0.72 2.78 11.85
C GLY A 144 1.91 2.07 11.21
N ALA A 145 1.68 1.24 10.18
CA ALA A 145 2.76 0.57 9.45
C ALA A 145 3.63 1.56 8.66
N GLY A 146 3.00 2.56 8.02
CA GLY A 146 3.70 3.62 7.29
C GLY A 146 4.60 4.45 8.21
N LEU A 147 4.06 4.93 9.34
CA LEU A 147 4.81 5.67 10.35
C LEU A 147 5.99 4.85 10.91
N ALA A 148 5.73 3.58 11.28
CA ALA A 148 6.77 2.69 11.79
C ALA A 148 7.87 2.38 10.76
N ALA A 149 7.55 2.41 9.47
CA ALA A 149 8.51 2.25 8.38
C ALA A 149 9.26 3.55 8.03
N GLY A 150 8.82 4.71 8.52
CA GLY A 150 9.37 6.02 8.18
C GLY A 150 8.86 6.59 6.85
N CYS A 151 7.73 6.08 6.32
CA CYS A 151 7.05 6.63 5.16
C CYS A 151 6.17 7.83 5.53
N ARG A 152 5.90 8.68 4.55
CA ARG A 152 4.75 9.58 4.63
C ARG A 152 3.45 8.80 4.51
N THR A 153 2.42 9.24 5.21
CA THR A 153 1.17 8.50 5.35
C THR A 153 -0.01 9.25 4.73
N VAL A 154 -0.84 8.51 4.01
CA VAL A 154 -2.06 9.02 3.37
C VAL A 154 -3.23 8.17 3.82
N TRP A 155 -4.14 8.75 4.56
CA TRP A 155 -5.35 8.09 5.03
C TRP A 155 -6.52 8.36 4.08
N ILE A 156 -7.09 7.28 3.55
CA ILE A 156 -8.36 7.33 2.82
C ILE A 156 -9.47 7.17 3.85
N ASP A 157 -10.13 8.27 4.19
CA ASP A 157 -11.23 8.29 5.15
C ASP A 157 -12.52 7.76 4.48
N CYS A 158 -12.79 6.49 4.70
CA CYS A 158 -13.99 5.78 4.25
C CYS A 158 -15.17 5.90 5.24
N GLY A 159 -15.01 6.60 6.37
CA GLY A 159 -16.07 6.79 7.38
C GLY A 159 -16.42 5.51 8.16
N TYR A 160 -15.48 4.60 8.35
CA TYR A 160 -15.70 3.40 9.14
C TYR A 160 -15.90 3.72 10.64
N ALA A 161 -16.75 2.92 11.32
CA ALA A 161 -16.90 2.98 12.76
C ALA A 161 -15.79 2.17 13.47
N GLU A 162 -14.53 2.51 13.15
CA GLU A 162 -13.32 1.94 13.77
C GLU A 162 -12.48 3.04 14.43
N THR A 163 -11.39 2.64 15.09
CA THR A 163 -10.38 3.58 15.59
C THR A 163 -9.83 4.39 14.41
N ASN A 164 -9.88 5.70 14.51
CA ASN A 164 -9.30 6.60 13.52
C ASN A 164 -7.78 6.44 13.49
N ALA A 165 -7.20 6.70 12.32
CA ALA A 165 -5.75 6.78 12.18
C ALA A 165 -5.22 7.98 12.98
N GLU A 166 -4.15 7.76 13.73
CA GLU A 166 -3.47 8.81 14.47
C GLU A 166 -2.47 9.52 13.57
N ASN A 167 -2.60 10.85 13.49
CA ASN A 167 -1.67 11.76 12.82
C ASN A 167 -1.23 11.35 11.39
N PRO A 168 -2.14 11.06 10.45
CA PRO A 168 -1.77 10.87 9.07
C PRO A 168 -1.26 12.20 8.48
N ASP A 169 -0.24 12.16 7.61
CA ASP A 169 0.27 13.38 6.95
C ASP A 169 -0.75 13.99 5.98
N ILE A 170 -1.56 13.15 5.34
CA ILE A 170 -2.56 13.55 4.34
C ILE A 170 -3.85 12.76 4.60
N VAL A 171 -5.01 13.43 4.50
CA VAL A 171 -6.33 12.80 4.55
C VAL A 171 -7.06 13.09 3.24
N VAL A 172 -7.63 12.05 2.64
CA VAL A 172 -8.34 12.08 1.34
C VAL A 172 -9.54 11.14 1.35
N LYS A 173 -10.33 11.11 0.27
CA LYS A 173 -11.52 10.26 0.14
C LYS A 173 -11.36 9.12 -0.87
N SER A 174 -10.25 9.08 -1.63
CA SER A 174 -10.01 8.05 -2.64
C SER A 174 -8.55 7.95 -3.02
N LEU A 175 -8.16 6.81 -3.65
CA LEU A 175 -6.82 6.67 -4.23
C LEU A 175 -6.58 7.68 -5.36
N ALA A 176 -7.61 8.07 -6.11
CA ALA A 176 -7.49 9.10 -7.13
C ALA A 176 -7.06 10.44 -6.52
N GLU A 177 -7.67 10.85 -5.42
CA GLU A 177 -7.28 12.06 -4.69
C GLU A 177 -5.89 11.91 -4.05
N ALA A 178 -5.59 10.74 -3.44
CA ALA A 178 -4.27 10.45 -2.88
C ALA A 178 -3.17 10.63 -3.93
N SER A 179 -3.35 10.08 -5.13
CA SER A 179 -2.37 10.19 -6.21
C SER A 179 -2.13 11.64 -6.61
N GLN A 180 -3.18 12.46 -6.71
CA GLN A 180 -3.06 13.90 -7.04
C GLN A 180 -2.28 14.66 -5.96
N ARG A 181 -2.54 14.39 -4.68
CA ARG A 181 -1.84 15.03 -3.56
C ARG A 181 -0.37 14.64 -3.53
N ILE A 182 -0.05 13.36 -3.67
CA ILE A 182 1.34 12.87 -3.74
C ILE A 182 2.09 13.54 -4.91
N LEU A 183 1.49 13.56 -6.09
CA LEU A 183 2.12 14.14 -7.28
C LEU A 183 2.31 15.65 -7.17
N SER A 184 1.42 16.38 -6.51
CA SER A 184 1.56 17.81 -6.28
C SER A 184 2.73 18.12 -5.34
N GLU A 185 2.92 17.34 -4.28
CA GLU A 185 4.05 17.52 -3.35
C GLU A 185 5.41 17.32 -4.02
N VAL A 186 5.51 16.28 -4.87
CA VAL A 186 6.76 16.01 -5.60
C VAL A 186 7.14 17.13 -6.57
N LYS A 187 6.15 17.74 -7.23
CA LYS A 187 6.40 18.88 -8.12
C LYS A 187 6.95 20.09 -7.37
N HIS A 188 6.42 20.38 -6.19
CA HIS A 188 6.88 21.49 -5.37
C HIS A 188 8.28 21.25 -4.79
N ALA A 189 8.60 20.02 -4.41
CA ALA A 189 9.93 19.66 -3.91
C ALA A 189 11.04 19.69 -4.98
N GLY A 190 10.70 19.52 -6.25
CA GLY A 190 11.66 19.60 -7.37
C GLY A 190 11.88 21.00 -7.95
N SER A 191 11.18 22.02 -7.41
CA SER A 191 11.26 23.41 -7.86
C SER A 191 12.07 24.31 -6.90
N GLN A 192 12.70 23.73 -5.88
CA GLN A 192 13.63 24.38 -4.95
C GLN A 192 15.05 23.86 -5.17
#